data_2e5f777465b9c307d6f161f0b18d7840
#
_entry.id   2e5f777465b9c307d6f161f0b18d7840
#
_cell.length_a   1.000
_cell.length_b   1.000
_cell.length_c   1.000
_cell.angle_alpha   90.00
_cell.angle_beta   90.00
_cell.angle_gamma   90.00
#
_symmetry.space_group_name_H-M   'P 1'
#
loop_
_entity.id
_entity.type
_entity.pdbx_description
1 polymer ?
#
loop_
_entity_poly.entity_id
_entity_poly.type
_entity_poly.pdbx_seq_one_letter_code
_entity_poly.pdbx_strand_id
1 'polypeptide(L)'
;MELKTIGLTKKFGSKTAVDNLNITLTNGVYGLLGANGAGKTTLMRLLCNIQNPTSGKILLNGKNIVGLGERYRNLLGYLPQHFGYYPDFSAFDFLLYVSALKGLGEKAARKKSKELLEAVDLSRESKHKIKTFSG
;
A
#
# COMPACT_ATOMS: atom_id res chain seq x y z
N MET A 1 -5.21 17.19 -2.09
CA MET A 1 -4.90 16.11 -3.05
C MET A 1 -6.21 15.45 -3.46
N GLU A 2 -6.40 15.16 -4.74
CA GLU A 2 -7.63 14.53 -5.24
C GLU A 2 -7.26 13.28 -6.03
N LEU A 3 -7.88 12.14 -5.70
CA LEU A 3 -7.80 10.90 -6.45
C LEU A 3 -9.19 10.58 -7.02
N LYS A 4 -9.30 10.46 -8.35
CA LYS A 4 -10.57 10.27 -9.04
C LYS A 4 -10.53 9.04 -9.93
N THR A 5 -11.59 8.24 -9.91
CA THR A 5 -11.78 7.16 -10.88
C THR A 5 -12.85 7.56 -11.90
N ILE A 6 -12.67 7.17 -13.15
CA ILE A 6 -13.61 7.42 -14.23
C ILE A 6 -13.84 6.12 -14.99
N GLY A 7 -15.05 5.57 -14.88
CA GLY A 7 -15.46 4.33 -15.53
C GLY A 7 -14.59 3.13 -15.17
N LEU A 8 -13.98 3.13 -13.97
CA LEU A 8 -12.98 2.14 -13.58
C LEU A 8 -13.58 0.75 -13.54
N THR A 9 -13.09 -0.13 -14.41
CA THR A 9 -13.57 -1.50 -14.53
C THR A 9 -12.42 -2.50 -14.51
N LYS A 10 -12.58 -3.60 -13.77
CA LYS A 10 -11.65 -4.73 -13.79
C LYS A 10 -12.41 -6.04 -13.94
N LYS A 11 -12.06 -6.77 -14.98
CA LYS A 11 -12.58 -8.12 -15.28
C LYS A 11 -11.46 -9.16 -15.20
N PHE A 12 -11.81 -10.34 -14.75
CA PHE A 12 -10.98 -11.54 -14.75
C PHE A 12 -11.77 -12.65 -15.46
N GLY A 13 -11.50 -12.87 -16.75
CA GLY A 13 -12.34 -13.71 -17.58
C GLY A 13 -13.79 -13.20 -17.58
N SER A 14 -14.74 -14.05 -17.21
CA SER A 14 -16.16 -13.70 -17.10
C SER A 14 -16.53 -12.94 -15.83
N LYS A 15 -15.65 -12.91 -14.82
CA LYS A 15 -15.95 -12.25 -13.53
C LYS A 15 -15.57 -10.78 -13.55
N THR A 16 -16.54 -9.91 -13.32
CA THR A 16 -16.29 -8.48 -13.08
C THR A 16 -16.05 -8.24 -11.60
N ALA A 17 -14.85 -7.79 -11.23
CA ALA A 17 -14.46 -7.52 -9.85
C ALA A 17 -14.67 -6.06 -9.44
N VAL A 18 -14.52 -5.13 -10.38
CA VAL A 18 -14.86 -3.71 -10.23
C VAL A 18 -15.60 -3.31 -11.51
N ASP A 19 -16.75 -2.69 -11.37
CA ASP A 19 -17.62 -2.35 -12.51
C ASP A 19 -17.93 -0.85 -12.53
N ASN A 20 -17.52 -0.18 -13.59
CA ASN A 20 -17.82 1.22 -13.92
C ASN A 20 -17.75 2.18 -12.72
N LEU A 21 -16.75 2.00 -11.84
CA LEU A 21 -16.63 2.77 -10.59
C LEU A 21 -16.19 4.20 -10.87
N ASN A 22 -17.01 5.15 -10.40
CA ASN A 22 -16.77 6.58 -10.48
C ASN A 22 -16.81 7.17 -9.07
N ILE A 23 -15.65 7.44 -8.49
CA ILE A 23 -15.51 8.06 -7.17
C ILE A 23 -14.47 9.17 -7.20
N THR A 24 -14.59 10.09 -6.27
CA THR A 24 -13.60 11.13 -6.00
C THR A 24 -13.24 11.07 -4.52
N LEU A 25 -11.97 10.87 -4.25
CA LEU A 25 -11.39 10.84 -2.90
C LEU A 25 -10.52 12.09 -2.72
N THR A 26 -10.75 12.79 -1.64
CA THR A 26 -9.95 13.97 -1.23
C THR A 26 -9.14 13.63 0.02
N ASN A 27 -8.68 14.63 0.76
CA ASN A 27 -8.02 14.39 2.05
C ASN A 27 -9.04 13.86 3.06
N GLY A 28 -8.70 12.77 3.75
CA GLY A 28 -9.57 12.15 4.74
C GLY A 28 -9.28 10.66 4.91
N VAL A 29 -10.05 10.03 5.78
CA VAL A 29 -10.04 8.58 6.01
C VAL A 29 -11.31 7.99 5.38
N TYR A 30 -11.14 6.96 4.56
CA TYR A 30 -12.22 6.28 3.86
C TYR A 30 -12.28 4.81 4.25
N GLY A 31 -13.46 4.34 4.65
CA GLY A 31 -13.74 2.93 4.89
C GLY A 31 -14.27 2.24 3.63
N LEU A 32 -13.66 1.13 3.23
CA LEU A 32 -14.13 0.30 2.13
C LEU A 32 -14.82 -0.95 2.69
N LEU A 33 -16.15 -0.91 2.70
CA LEU A 33 -16.99 -1.98 3.23
C LEU A 33 -17.56 -2.87 2.13
N GLY A 34 -17.83 -4.12 2.44
CA GLY A 34 -18.44 -5.08 1.53
C GLY A 34 -18.08 -6.53 1.89
N ALA A 35 -18.85 -7.47 1.37
CA ALA A 35 -18.65 -8.91 1.57
C ALA A 35 -17.31 -9.41 1.02
N ASN A 36 -16.89 -10.61 1.43
CA ASN A 36 -15.73 -11.26 0.84
C ASN A 36 -16.01 -11.54 -0.65
N GLY A 37 -15.01 -11.24 -1.49
CA GLY A 37 -15.16 -11.35 -2.93
C GLY A 37 -15.80 -10.13 -3.64
N ALA A 38 -16.21 -9.10 -2.92
CA ALA A 38 -16.81 -7.87 -3.48
C ALA A 38 -15.83 -6.96 -4.25
N GLY A 39 -14.60 -7.40 -4.50
CA GLY A 39 -13.63 -6.62 -5.28
C GLY A 39 -12.79 -5.61 -4.50
N LYS A 40 -12.94 -5.53 -3.16
CA LYS A 40 -12.18 -4.57 -2.32
C LYS A 40 -10.68 -4.61 -2.54
N THR A 41 -10.08 -5.79 -2.47
CA THR A 41 -8.63 -5.97 -2.69
C THR A 41 -8.23 -5.61 -4.13
N THR A 42 -9.10 -5.91 -5.10
CA THR A 42 -8.88 -5.54 -6.50
C THR A 42 -8.87 -4.02 -6.67
N LEU A 43 -9.85 -3.34 -6.07
CA LEU A 43 -9.89 -1.88 -6.09
C LEU A 43 -8.64 -1.26 -5.46
N MET A 44 -8.21 -1.74 -4.28
CA MET A 44 -6.99 -1.25 -3.64
C MET A 44 -5.76 -1.45 -4.53
N ARG A 45 -5.62 -2.61 -5.20
CA ARG A 45 -4.51 -2.86 -6.12
C ARG A 45 -4.54 -1.96 -7.36
N LEU A 46 -5.73 -1.63 -7.87
CA LEU A 46 -5.91 -0.68 -8.97
C LEU A 46 -5.49 0.74 -8.53
N LEU A 47 -6.00 1.20 -7.38
CA LEU A 47 -5.67 2.51 -6.80
C LEU A 47 -4.17 2.64 -6.51
N CYS A 48 -3.50 1.56 -6.10
CA CYS A 48 -2.06 1.55 -5.86
C CYS A 48 -1.21 1.36 -7.14
N ASN A 49 -1.84 1.31 -8.32
CA ASN A 49 -1.15 1.05 -9.59
C ASN A 49 -0.29 -0.22 -9.59
N ILE A 50 -0.73 -1.24 -8.82
CA ILE A 50 -0.14 -2.59 -8.78
C ILE A 50 -0.77 -3.45 -9.89
N GLN A 51 -2.00 -3.11 -10.28
CA GLN A 51 -2.78 -3.81 -11.29
C GLN A 51 -3.39 -2.81 -12.27
N ASN A 52 -3.37 -3.16 -13.57
CA ASN A 52 -4.00 -2.33 -14.58
C ASN A 52 -5.50 -2.59 -14.66
N PRO A 53 -6.33 -1.56 -14.85
CA PRO A 53 -7.76 -1.74 -15.14
C PRO A 53 -7.97 -2.40 -16.50
N THR A 54 -9.14 -3.02 -16.70
CA THR A 54 -9.60 -3.50 -18.02
C THR A 54 -10.08 -2.31 -18.85
N SER A 55 -10.75 -1.35 -18.24
CA SER A 55 -11.15 -0.08 -18.85
C SER A 55 -11.30 1.01 -17.79
N GLY A 56 -11.49 2.25 -18.25
CA GLY A 56 -11.52 3.42 -17.37
C GLY A 56 -10.12 3.90 -16.99
N LYS A 57 -10.07 4.85 -16.06
CA LYS A 57 -8.81 5.46 -15.64
C LYS A 57 -8.87 5.96 -14.20
N ILE A 58 -7.69 6.14 -13.63
CA ILE A 58 -7.51 6.72 -12.30
C ILE A 58 -6.66 7.98 -12.46
N LEU A 59 -7.11 9.07 -11.88
CA LEU A 59 -6.46 10.37 -11.98
C LEU A 59 -6.03 10.84 -10.59
N LEU A 60 -4.79 11.33 -10.49
CA LEU A 60 -4.31 12.09 -9.34
C LEU A 60 -4.19 13.57 -9.76
N ASN A 61 -4.96 14.45 -9.11
CA ASN A 61 -5.03 15.87 -9.46
C ASN A 61 -5.16 16.10 -10.98
N GLY A 62 -6.09 15.36 -11.62
CA GLY A 62 -6.36 15.42 -13.05
C GLY A 62 -5.39 14.65 -13.97
N LYS A 63 -4.27 14.13 -13.47
CA LYS A 63 -3.27 13.40 -14.26
C LYS A 63 -3.43 11.89 -14.10
N ASN A 64 -3.38 11.13 -15.21
CA ASN A 64 -3.47 9.67 -15.16
C ASN A 64 -2.29 9.07 -14.39
N ILE A 65 -2.60 8.22 -13.38
CA ILE A 65 -1.58 7.61 -12.50
C ILE A 65 -0.61 6.70 -13.26
N VAL A 66 -1.05 6.08 -14.35
CA VAL A 66 -0.17 5.24 -15.19
C VAL A 66 0.94 6.09 -15.81
N GLY A 67 0.61 7.29 -16.31
CA GLY A 67 1.60 8.21 -16.88
C GLY A 67 2.51 8.85 -15.83
N LEU A 68 2.09 8.91 -14.56
CA LEU A 68 2.92 9.39 -13.45
C LEU A 68 3.97 8.35 -13.00
N GLY A 69 3.70 7.07 -13.22
CA GLY A 69 4.64 5.97 -12.97
C GLY A 69 5.23 5.99 -11.56
N GLU A 70 6.54 6.11 -11.47
CA GLU A 70 7.28 6.14 -10.19
C GLU A 70 6.90 7.32 -9.30
N ARG A 71 6.64 8.49 -9.87
CA ARG A 71 6.21 9.68 -9.11
C ARG A 71 4.93 9.42 -8.32
N TYR A 72 3.99 8.64 -8.90
CA TYR A 72 2.79 8.24 -8.19
C TYR A 72 3.10 7.23 -7.08
N ARG A 73 3.91 6.21 -7.38
CA ARG A 73 4.27 5.17 -6.38
C ARG A 73 5.02 5.74 -5.17
N ASN A 74 5.83 6.79 -5.36
CA ASN A 74 6.55 7.46 -4.28
C ASN A 74 5.62 8.22 -3.30
N LEU A 75 4.38 8.50 -3.71
CA LEU A 75 3.36 9.10 -2.85
C LEU A 75 2.55 8.07 -2.04
N LEU A 76 2.71 6.77 -2.34
CA LEU A 76 1.88 5.71 -1.78
C LEU A 76 2.59 4.96 -0.65
N GLY A 77 1.82 4.65 0.41
CA GLY A 77 2.07 3.54 1.31
C GLY A 77 0.99 2.48 1.09
N TYR A 78 1.37 1.26 0.78
CA TYR A 78 0.44 0.14 0.63
C TYR A 78 0.85 -1.02 1.54
N LEU A 79 -0.06 -1.39 2.44
CA LEU A 79 0.08 -2.58 3.26
C LEU A 79 -0.96 -3.62 2.80
N PRO A 80 -0.55 -4.69 2.13
CA PRO A 80 -1.48 -5.74 1.70
C PRO A 80 -1.96 -6.57 2.90
N GLN A 81 -3.12 -7.22 2.75
CA GLN A 81 -3.70 -8.10 3.77
C GLN A 81 -2.74 -9.25 4.15
N HIS A 82 -2.03 -9.77 3.17
CA HIS A 82 -0.96 -10.77 3.36
C HIS A 82 0.31 -10.17 2.78
N PHE A 83 1.13 -9.60 3.62
CA PHE A 83 2.47 -9.17 3.23
C PHE A 83 3.49 -10.20 3.71
N GLY A 84 4.42 -10.53 2.83
CA GLY A 84 5.54 -11.39 3.20
C GLY A 84 6.46 -10.66 4.18
N TYR A 85 6.77 -11.32 5.28
CA TYR A 85 7.81 -10.87 6.19
C TYR A 85 8.78 -12.02 6.44
N TYR A 86 9.96 -11.71 6.92
CA TYR A 86 10.97 -12.70 7.28
C TYR A 86 10.80 -13.04 8.77
N PRO A 87 10.25 -14.23 9.11
CA PRO A 87 9.90 -14.57 10.50
C PRO A 87 11.07 -14.52 11.47
N ASP A 88 12.27 -14.78 10.96
CA ASP A 88 13.50 -14.79 11.75
C ASP A 88 14.23 -13.45 11.82
N PHE A 89 13.76 -12.44 11.08
CA PHE A 89 14.28 -11.09 11.25
C PHE A 89 13.76 -10.50 12.56
N SER A 90 14.58 -9.66 13.20
CA SER A 90 14.07 -8.79 14.24
C SER A 90 13.19 -7.68 13.62
N ALA A 91 12.34 -7.05 14.43
CA ALA A 91 11.55 -5.91 13.97
C ALA A 91 12.47 -4.79 13.41
N PHE A 92 13.60 -4.56 14.06
CA PHE A 92 14.57 -3.56 13.61
C PHE A 92 15.22 -3.95 12.28
N ASP A 93 15.66 -5.21 12.10
CA ASP A 93 16.29 -5.67 10.86
C ASP A 93 15.31 -5.64 9.69
N PHE A 94 14.03 -5.95 9.94
CA PHE A 94 13.00 -5.86 8.92
C PHE A 94 12.78 -4.42 8.45
N LEU A 95 12.75 -3.46 9.38
CA LEU A 95 12.66 -2.04 9.01
C LEU A 95 13.90 -1.54 8.27
N LEU A 96 15.10 -2.02 8.62
CA LEU A 96 16.31 -1.70 7.86
C LEU A 96 16.25 -2.28 6.44
N TYR A 97 15.78 -3.51 6.28
CA TYR A 97 15.59 -4.13 4.98
C TYR A 97 14.61 -3.34 4.11
N VAL A 98 13.43 -2.97 4.66
CA VAL A 98 12.45 -2.15 3.93
C VAL A 98 13.02 -0.77 3.59
N SER A 99 13.78 -0.18 4.49
CA SER A 99 14.44 1.10 4.27
C SER A 99 15.46 1.04 3.12
N ALA A 100 16.22 -0.04 3.04
CA ALA A 100 17.15 -0.28 1.93
C ALA A 100 16.42 -0.43 0.59
N LEU A 101 15.30 -1.16 0.56
CA LEU A 101 14.44 -1.27 -0.63
C LEU A 101 13.86 0.08 -1.06
N LYS A 102 13.68 1.02 -0.12
CA LYS A 102 13.24 2.40 -0.39
C LYS A 102 14.41 3.35 -0.73
N GLY A 103 15.63 2.85 -0.82
CA GLY A 103 16.80 3.63 -1.18
C GLY A 103 17.34 4.55 -0.06
N LEU A 104 16.95 4.34 1.19
CA LEU A 104 17.50 5.10 2.31
C LEU A 104 18.94 4.66 2.59
N GLY A 105 19.84 5.63 2.75
CA GLY A 105 21.19 5.36 3.23
C GLY A 105 21.20 4.83 4.67
N GLU A 106 22.20 4.03 5.04
CA GLU A 106 22.23 3.27 6.30
C GLU A 106 21.98 4.13 7.55
N LYS A 107 22.62 5.29 7.66
CA LYS A 107 22.45 6.21 8.81
C LYS A 107 21.01 6.71 8.94
N ALA A 108 20.40 7.08 7.83
CA ALA A 108 19.00 7.55 7.78
C ALA A 108 18.04 6.39 8.09
N ALA A 109 18.29 5.20 7.53
CA ALA A 109 17.49 4.01 7.76
C ALA A 109 17.49 3.62 9.25
N ARG A 110 18.66 3.59 9.89
CA ARG A 110 18.78 3.29 11.33
C ARG A 110 18.05 4.29 12.20
N LYS A 111 18.20 5.59 11.90
CA LYS A 111 17.47 6.65 12.62
C LYS A 111 15.97 6.48 12.47
N LYS A 112 15.48 6.34 11.22
CA LYS A 112 14.05 6.22 10.93
C LYS A 112 13.44 4.95 11.53
N SER A 113 14.15 3.83 11.49
CA SER A 113 13.68 2.58 12.10
C SER A 113 13.50 2.70 13.62
N LYS A 114 14.42 3.38 14.31
CA LYS A 114 14.26 3.64 15.76
C LYS A 114 13.05 4.52 16.06
N GLU A 115 12.90 5.63 15.34
CA GLU A 115 11.75 6.53 15.47
C GLU A 115 10.41 5.81 15.25
N LEU A 116 10.34 4.92 14.25
CA LEU A 116 9.12 4.17 13.96
C LEU A 116 8.80 3.15 15.06
N LEU A 117 9.81 2.44 15.58
CA LEU A 117 9.61 1.48 16.67
C LEU A 117 9.19 2.19 17.97
N GLU A 118 9.74 3.37 18.24
CA GLU A 118 9.33 4.20 19.36
C GLU A 118 7.87 4.69 19.21
N ALA A 119 7.50 5.14 18.02
CA ALA A 119 6.16 5.63 17.73
C ALA A 119 5.05 4.58 17.92
N VAL A 120 5.39 3.27 17.84
CA VAL A 120 4.47 2.16 18.06
C VAL A 120 4.75 1.38 19.35
N ASP A 121 5.57 1.93 20.24
CA ASP A 121 5.93 1.36 21.54
C ASP A 121 6.60 -0.04 21.46
N LEU A 122 7.35 -0.28 20.40
CA LEU A 122 8.09 -1.53 20.18
C LEU A 122 9.61 -1.39 20.35
N SER A 123 10.09 -0.35 21.02
CA SER A 123 11.53 -0.10 21.22
C SER A 123 12.22 -1.22 21.97
N ARG A 124 11.57 -1.77 23.00
CA ARG A 124 12.10 -2.85 23.85
C ARG A 124 12.19 -4.17 23.08
N GLU A 125 11.17 -4.45 22.24
CA GLU A 125 11.02 -5.65 21.44
C GLU A 125 11.78 -5.57 20.10
N SER A 126 12.44 -4.45 19.83
CA SER A 126 13.07 -4.15 18.53
C SER A 126 14.01 -5.24 18.03
N LYS A 127 14.68 -5.96 18.93
CA LYS A 127 15.60 -7.06 18.64
C LYS A 127 14.94 -8.44 18.67
N HIS A 128 13.69 -8.56 19.08
CA HIS A 128 12.96 -9.83 19.07
C HIS A 128 12.58 -10.22 17.66
N LYS A 129 12.57 -11.52 17.37
CA LYS A 129 12.16 -12.05 16.07
C LYS A 129 10.67 -11.81 15.84
N ILE A 130 10.30 -11.38 14.64
CA ILE A 130 8.92 -11.04 14.29
C ILE A 130 7.97 -12.22 14.56
N LYS A 131 8.42 -13.47 14.34
CA LYS A 131 7.63 -14.67 14.65
C LYS A 131 7.23 -14.82 16.11
N THR A 132 7.85 -14.09 17.03
CA THR A 132 7.54 -14.15 18.47
C THR A 132 6.52 -13.10 18.89
N PHE A 133 6.12 -12.21 17.98
CA PHE A 133 5.11 -11.21 18.27
C PHE A 133 3.73 -11.86 18.22
N SER A 134 2.92 -11.62 19.26
CA SER A 134 1.50 -11.98 19.23
C SER A 134 0.78 -11.03 18.27
N GLY A 135 -0.01 -11.60 17.36
CA GLY A 135 -0.91 -10.83 16.50
C GLY A 135 -2.15 -10.40 17.27
#